data_26307d14f45e20d8044aaa4934412461
#
_entry.id   26307d14f45e20d8044aaa4934412461
#
_cell.length_a   1.000
_cell.length_b   1.000
_cell.length_c   1.000
_cell.angle_alpha   90.00
_cell.angle_beta   90.00
_cell.angle_gamma   90.00
#
_symmetry.space_group_name_H-M   'P 1'
#
loop_
_entity.id
_entity.type
_entity.pdbx_description
1 polymer ?
#
loop_
_entity_poly.entity_id
_entity_poly.type
_entity_poly.pdbx_seq_one_letter_code
_entity_poly.pdbx_strand_id
1 'polypeptide(L)'
;MNGVDYNEVIISGNINVIRDINDNDKYVKFSIVSKKYSSNSNSKVYISLNIPKELYYENLDYFFVNSKVFVKGYLNSYSVNNRMQNFITVTKISDNYDDIIYGRKGPRIRYDPDGVMVWNGQRCESNKATEEEEREMEEILKDFRGDIDGL
;
A
#
# COMPACT_ATOMS: atom_id res chain seq x y z
N MET A 1 -4.61 15.28 32.74
CA MET A 1 -3.72 14.98 31.69
C MET A 1 -3.70 16.02 30.67
N ASN A 2 -2.68 16.69 30.68
CA ASN A 2 -2.73 17.95 29.99
C ASN A 2 -1.65 17.97 28.95
N GLY A 3 -1.96 18.34 27.78
CA GLY A 3 -0.95 18.71 26.82
C GLY A 3 -0.59 17.70 25.79
N VAL A 4 -1.36 16.63 25.65
CA VAL A 4 -1.22 15.74 24.50
C VAL A 4 -2.26 16.13 23.48
N ASP A 5 -1.80 16.59 22.34
CA ASP A 5 -2.68 16.91 21.22
C ASP A 5 -3.04 15.68 20.43
N TYR A 6 -4.16 15.75 19.75
CA TYR A 6 -4.56 14.72 18.83
C TYR A 6 -3.77 14.89 17.52
N ASN A 7 -3.07 13.85 17.11
CA ASN A 7 -2.25 13.89 15.90
C ASN A 7 -2.40 12.58 15.13
N GLU A 8 -3.32 12.58 14.20
CA GLU A 8 -3.56 11.42 13.33
C GLU A 8 -3.73 11.90 11.91
N VAL A 9 -3.08 11.21 11.00
CA VAL A 9 -3.15 11.51 9.57
C VAL A 9 -3.57 10.25 8.82
N ILE A 10 -4.55 10.40 7.95
CA ILE A 10 -4.94 9.36 7.01
C ILE A 10 -4.81 9.97 5.63
N ILE A 11 -3.99 9.34 4.79
CA ILE A 11 -3.72 9.86 3.46
C ILE A 11 -3.53 8.71 2.48
N SER A 12 -3.86 8.96 1.23
CA SER A 12 -3.59 8.00 0.16
C SER A 12 -2.82 8.65 -0.97
N GLY A 13 -2.13 7.85 -1.71
CA GLY A 13 -1.37 8.30 -2.86
C GLY A 13 -0.64 7.14 -3.51
N ASN A 14 0.09 7.47 -4.56
CA ASN A 14 0.89 6.48 -5.26
C ASN A 14 2.34 6.59 -4.81
N ILE A 15 2.98 5.46 -4.58
CA ILE A 15 4.39 5.45 -4.19
C ILE A 15 5.23 6.05 -5.30
N ASN A 16 6.06 7.03 -4.92
CA ASN A 16 6.93 7.75 -5.85
C ASN A 16 8.37 7.29 -5.76
N VAL A 17 8.95 7.34 -4.58
CA VAL A 17 10.34 6.96 -4.34
C VAL A 17 10.41 6.13 -3.07
N ILE A 18 11.19 5.06 -3.11
CA ILE A 18 11.54 4.27 -1.93
C ILE A 18 13.05 4.38 -1.80
N ARG A 19 13.51 4.85 -0.64
CA ARG A 19 14.94 5.04 -0.40
C ARG A 19 15.61 3.73 -0.03
N ASP A 20 16.90 3.66 -0.32
CA ASP A 20 17.70 2.49 0.02
C ASP A 20 17.72 2.27 1.54
N ILE A 21 17.67 1.01 1.93
CA ILE A 21 17.61 0.62 3.33
C ILE A 21 19.02 0.24 3.77
N ASN A 22 19.48 0.91 4.83
CA ASN A 22 20.74 0.56 5.47
C ASN A 22 20.47 -0.36 6.66
N ASP A 23 21.43 -1.23 6.98
CA ASP A 23 21.27 -2.22 8.05
C ASP A 23 20.97 -1.59 9.41
N ASN A 24 21.47 -0.38 9.64
CA ASN A 24 21.28 0.33 10.92
C ASN A 24 20.01 1.17 10.98
N ASP A 25 19.26 1.25 9.90
CA ASP A 25 18.04 2.07 9.86
C ASP A 25 16.92 1.37 10.61
N LYS A 26 16.20 2.13 11.43
CA LYS A 26 14.99 1.66 12.11
C LYS A 26 13.75 1.85 11.25
N TYR A 27 13.82 2.75 10.29
CA TYR A 27 12.72 3.14 9.44
C TYR A 27 13.14 3.07 7.98
N VAL A 28 12.17 2.76 7.14
CA VAL A 28 12.31 2.89 5.70
C VAL A 28 11.66 4.20 5.28
N LYS A 29 12.39 5.00 4.53
CA LYS A 29 11.91 6.30 4.05
C LYS A 29 11.36 6.14 2.64
N PHE A 30 10.20 6.68 2.44
CA PHE A 30 9.57 6.68 1.12
C PHE A 30 8.71 7.92 0.93
N SER A 31 8.31 8.17 -0.29
CA SER A 31 7.40 9.27 -0.59
C SER A 31 6.23 8.78 -1.41
N ILE A 32 5.10 9.46 -1.26
CA ILE A 32 3.92 9.23 -2.07
C ILE A 32 3.52 10.51 -2.77
N VAL A 33 2.84 10.37 -3.88
CA VAL A 33 2.21 11.49 -4.58
C VAL A 33 0.72 11.37 -4.36
N SER A 34 0.15 12.35 -3.66
CA SER A 34 -1.28 12.43 -3.43
C SER A 34 -1.88 13.48 -4.36
N LYS A 35 -2.91 13.10 -5.08
CA LYS A 35 -3.61 14.03 -5.96
C LYS A 35 -4.59 14.85 -5.14
N LYS A 36 -4.41 16.15 -5.18
CA LYS A 36 -5.31 17.06 -4.51
C LYS A 36 -6.52 17.30 -5.39
N TYR A 37 -7.69 17.15 -4.81
CA TYR A 37 -8.92 17.50 -5.55
C TYR A 37 -8.97 19.01 -5.75
N SER A 38 -8.98 19.40 -7.01
CA SER A 38 -9.16 20.80 -7.41
C SER A 38 -9.92 20.83 -8.72
N SER A 39 -10.92 21.69 -8.79
CA SER A 39 -11.73 21.84 -10.00
C SER A 39 -10.95 22.36 -11.20
N ASN A 40 -9.78 22.95 -10.98
CA ASN A 40 -9.03 23.66 -12.02
C ASN A 40 -7.59 23.19 -12.24
N SER A 41 -7.11 22.19 -11.55
CA SER A 41 -5.73 21.78 -11.73
C SER A 41 -5.44 20.37 -11.30
N ASN A 42 -4.42 19.78 -11.93
CA ASN A 42 -3.84 18.51 -11.55
C ASN A 42 -2.83 18.70 -10.41
N SER A 43 -3.23 19.38 -9.34
CA SER A 43 -2.35 19.62 -8.21
C SER A 43 -1.98 18.32 -7.53
N LYS A 44 -0.69 18.13 -7.33
CA LYS A 44 -0.14 16.97 -6.64
C LYS A 44 0.61 17.42 -5.39
N VAL A 45 0.51 16.63 -4.35
CA VAL A 45 1.26 16.85 -3.11
C VAL A 45 2.24 15.70 -2.95
N TYR A 46 3.51 16.04 -2.75
CA TYR A 46 4.57 15.07 -2.49
C TYR A 46 4.77 14.99 -0.99
N ILE A 47 4.64 13.81 -0.44
CA ILE A 47 4.65 13.60 1.01
C ILE A 47 5.74 12.60 1.35
N SER A 48 6.58 12.99 2.31
CA SER A 48 7.62 12.11 2.86
C SER A 48 7.06 11.32 4.04
N LEU A 49 7.37 10.03 4.06
CA LEU A 49 6.91 9.12 5.10
C LEU A 49 8.05 8.25 5.60
N ASN A 50 7.96 7.87 6.87
CA ASN A 50 8.83 6.87 7.47
C ASN A 50 7.95 5.71 7.93
N ILE A 51 8.33 4.51 7.58
CA ILE A 51 7.63 3.32 8.06
C ILE A 51 8.60 2.47 8.88
N PRO A 52 8.19 1.96 10.06
CA PRO A 52 9.03 1.04 10.80
C PRO A 52 9.47 -0.14 9.93
N LYS A 53 10.72 -0.51 10.04
CA LYS A 53 11.30 -1.55 9.18
C LYS A 53 10.54 -2.87 9.23
N GLU A 54 10.06 -3.25 10.40
CA GLU A 54 9.24 -4.45 10.57
C GLU A 54 7.93 -4.37 9.79
N LEU A 55 7.24 -3.25 9.89
CA LEU A 55 5.99 -3.02 9.19
C LEU A 55 6.20 -2.98 7.67
N TYR A 56 7.34 -2.44 7.24
CA TYR A 56 7.73 -2.44 5.83
C TYR A 56 7.85 -3.86 5.29
N TYR A 57 8.58 -4.72 5.99
CA TYR A 57 8.79 -6.09 5.54
C TYR A 57 7.50 -6.93 5.59
N GLU A 58 6.59 -6.62 6.49
CA GLU A 58 5.28 -7.27 6.54
C GLU A 58 4.38 -6.89 5.37
N ASN A 59 4.68 -5.77 4.70
CA ASN A 59 3.84 -5.21 3.64
C ASN A 59 4.61 -4.93 2.35
N LEU A 60 5.64 -5.73 2.06
CA LEU A 60 6.52 -5.53 0.90
C LEU A 60 5.77 -5.43 -0.43
N ASP A 61 4.69 -6.14 -0.56
CA ASP A 61 3.91 -6.19 -1.79
C ASP A 61 3.18 -4.88 -2.10
N TYR A 62 3.11 -3.94 -1.16
CA TYR A 62 2.60 -2.60 -1.42
C TYR A 62 3.68 -1.64 -1.93
N PHE A 63 4.95 -1.99 -1.77
CA PHE A 63 6.06 -1.06 -2.02
C PHE A 63 6.63 -1.20 -3.43
N PHE A 64 5.86 -0.73 -4.39
CA PHE A 64 6.28 -0.60 -5.78
C PHE A 64 5.99 0.82 -6.24
N VAL A 65 6.86 1.36 -7.08
CA VAL A 65 6.64 2.68 -7.68
C VAL A 65 5.30 2.69 -8.40
N ASN A 66 4.52 3.73 -8.18
CA ASN A 66 3.16 3.94 -8.68
C ASN A 66 2.09 3.04 -8.03
N SER A 67 2.43 2.25 -7.04
CA SER A 67 1.45 1.48 -6.29
C SER A 67 0.60 2.40 -5.43
N LYS A 68 -0.72 2.22 -5.47
CA LYS A 68 -1.65 3.00 -4.65
C LYS A 68 -1.67 2.46 -3.24
N VAL A 69 -1.43 3.32 -2.27
CA VAL A 69 -1.46 2.95 -0.85
C VAL A 69 -2.31 3.91 -0.04
N PHE A 70 -2.90 3.38 1.02
CA PHE A 70 -3.61 4.14 2.04
C PHE A 70 -2.79 4.01 3.33
N VAL A 71 -2.48 5.14 3.94
CA VAL A 71 -1.59 5.20 5.08
C VAL A 71 -2.28 5.87 6.24
N LYS A 72 -2.10 5.31 7.43
CA LYS A 72 -2.47 5.94 8.69
C LYS A 72 -1.21 6.12 9.51
N GLY A 73 -1.10 7.26 10.14
CA GLY A 73 0.06 7.57 10.96
C GLY A 73 -0.10 8.88 11.68
N TYR A 74 1.00 9.51 12.04
CA TYR A 74 1.00 10.80 12.70
C TYR A 74 2.08 11.69 12.09
N LEU A 75 1.84 13.00 12.18
CA LEU A 75 2.82 13.98 11.73
C LEU A 75 3.98 14.04 12.70
N ASN A 76 5.16 14.09 12.12
CA ASN A 76 6.40 14.23 12.85
C ASN A 76 7.24 15.31 12.17
N SER A 77 8.32 15.74 12.82
CA SER A 77 9.18 16.73 12.22
C SER A 77 10.64 16.50 12.62
N TYR A 78 11.51 16.99 11.78
CA TYR A 78 12.94 17.01 12.08
C TYR A 78 13.54 18.32 11.59
N SER A 79 14.66 18.70 12.18
CA SER A 79 15.33 19.94 11.80
C SER A 79 16.52 19.65 10.90
N VAL A 80 16.57 20.31 9.76
CA VAL A 80 17.70 20.26 8.83
C VAL A 80 18.08 21.69 8.49
N ASN A 81 19.31 22.07 8.74
CA ASN A 81 19.82 23.42 8.45
C ASN A 81 18.93 24.53 9.03
N ASN A 82 18.50 24.36 10.28
CA ASN A 82 17.61 25.28 10.99
C ASN A 82 16.21 25.41 10.37
N ARG A 83 15.84 24.50 9.50
CA ARG A 83 14.48 24.43 8.94
C ARG A 83 13.78 23.18 9.40
N MET A 84 12.53 23.34 9.79
CA MET A 84 11.69 22.19 10.17
C MET A 84 11.12 21.54 8.92
N GLN A 85 11.29 20.24 8.85
CA GLN A 85 10.67 19.41 7.79
C GLN A 85 9.65 18.49 8.43
N ASN A 86 8.49 18.39 7.82
CA ASN A 86 7.44 17.51 8.27
C ASN A 86 7.42 16.22 7.49
N PHE A 87 7.14 15.14 8.18
CA PHE A 87 6.95 13.82 7.55
C PHE A 87 5.90 13.05 8.35
N ILE A 88 5.40 11.97 7.78
CA ILE A 88 4.43 11.11 8.45
C ILE A 88 5.14 9.84 8.92
N THR A 89 4.97 9.51 10.19
CA THR A 89 5.38 8.21 10.71
C THR A 89 4.21 7.25 10.56
N VAL A 90 4.40 6.20 9.77
CA VAL A 90 3.34 5.27 9.40
C VAL A 90 3.10 4.28 10.53
N THR A 91 1.86 4.12 10.92
CA THR A 91 1.44 3.11 11.90
C THR A 91 0.65 1.98 11.23
N LYS A 92 0.05 2.27 10.08
CA LYS A 92 -0.72 1.28 9.33
C LYS A 92 -0.69 1.61 7.85
N ILE A 93 -0.59 0.61 7.02
CA ILE A 93 -0.60 0.75 5.56
C ILE A 93 -1.46 -0.35 4.94
N SER A 94 -2.17 -0.01 3.88
CA SER A 94 -3.01 -0.94 3.15
C SER A 94 -3.20 -0.47 1.72
N ASP A 95 -3.69 -1.34 0.87
CA ASP A 95 -4.15 -0.99 -0.47
C ASP A 95 -5.66 -0.72 -0.50
N ASN A 96 -6.32 -0.77 0.65
CA ASN A 96 -7.77 -0.63 0.77
C ASN A 96 -8.13 0.37 1.86
N TYR A 97 -8.97 1.33 1.50
CA TYR A 97 -9.45 2.36 2.40
C TYR A 97 -10.15 1.77 3.64
N ASP A 98 -11.00 0.77 3.45
CA ASP A 98 -11.77 0.17 4.54
C ASP A 98 -10.89 -0.44 5.61
N ASP A 99 -9.75 -0.99 5.24
CA ASP A 99 -8.81 -1.54 6.21
C ASP A 99 -8.22 -0.48 7.11
N ILE A 100 -7.94 0.69 6.55
CA ILE A 100 -7.37 1.80 7.30
C ILE A 100 -8.40 2.39 8.24
N ILE A 101 -9.64 2.56 7.79
CA ILE A 101 -10.69 3.21 8.56
C ILE A 101 -11.33 2.24 9.55
N TYR A 102 -11.63 1.02 9.11
CA TYR A 102 -12.40 0.06 9.92
C TYR A 102 -11.57 -1.09 10.47
N GLY A 103 -10.30 -1.19 10.07
CA GLY A 103 -9.44 -2.27 10.52
C GLY A 103 -9.81 -3.64 9.98
N ARG A 104 -10.54 -3.69 8.89
CA ARG A 104 -10.95 -4.97 8.30
C ARG A 104 -9.76 -5.68 7.69
N LYS A 105 -9.60 -6.96 8.04
CA LYS A 105 -8.61 -7.83 7.42
C LYS A 105 -9.36 -8.96 6.74
N GLY A 106 -9.15 -9.12 5.47
CA GLY A 106 -9.72 -10.22 4.71
C GLY A 106 -8.82 -10.59 3.54
N PRO A 107 -9.08 -11.71 2.87
CA PRO A 107 -8.34 -12.06 1.67
C PRO A 107 -8.51 -10.98 0.62
N ARG A 108 -7.40 -10.60 0.00
CA ARG A 108 -7.40 -9.56 -1.00
C ARG A 108 -6.65 -10.00 -2.21
N ILE A 109 -7.20 -9.64 -3.34
CA ILE A 109 -6.54 -9.79 -4.62
C ILE A 109 -6.27 -8.39 -5.15
N ARG A 110 -5.03 -8.13 -5.50
CA ARG A 110 -4.65 -6.91 -6.20
C ARG A 110 -3.60 -7.25 -7.25
N TYR A 111 -3.37 -6.33 -8.15
CA TYR A 111 -2.31 -6.46 -9.13
C TYR A 111 -1.25 -5.41 -8.85
N ASP A 112 0.02 -5.82 -8.89
CA ASP A 112 1.12 -4.88 -8.77
C ASP A 112 1.31 -4.09 -10.08
N PRO A 113 2.21 -3.09 -10.11
CA PRO A 113 2.44 -2.31 -11.33
C PRO A 113 2.89 -3.12 -12.54
N ASP A 114 3.45 -4.31 -12.32
CA ASP A 114 3.87 -5.21 -13.39
C ASP A 114 2.72 -6.10 -13.88
N GLY A 115 1.54 -5.97 -13.29
CA GLY A 115 0.37 -6.77 -13.65
C GLY A 115 0.33 -8.14 -13.00
N VAL A 116 1.20 -8.41 -12.03
CA VAL A 116 1.23 -9.69 -11.33
C VAL A 116 0.20 -9.70 -10.21
N MET A 117 -0.59 -10.76 -10.13
CA MET A 117 -1.60 -10.91 -9.08
C MET A 117 -0.94 -11.05 -7.71
N VAL A 118 -1.46 -10.30 -6.75
CA VAL A 118 -1.05 -10.38 -5.36
C VAL A 118 -2.26 -10.85 -4.54
N TRP A 119 -2.10 -11.96 -3.85
CA TRP A 119 -3.13 -12.56 -3.02
C TRP A 119 -2.67 -12.54 -1.56
N ASN A 120 -3.44 -11.92 -0.69
CA ASN A 120 -3.13 -11.83 0.74
C ASN A 120 -1.71 -11.36 1.03
N GLY A 121 -1.21 -10.42 0.21
CA GLY A 121 0.12 -9.89 0.39
C GLY A 121 1.24 -10.72 -0.22
N GLN A 122 0.93 -11.81 -0.89
CA GLN A 122 1.94 -12.65 -1.55
C GLN A 122 1.84 -12.50 -3.06
N ARG A 123 2.94 -12.11 -3.68
CA ARG A 123 3.02 -12.09 -5.13
C ARG A 123 2.98 -13.52 -5.67
N CYS A 124 2.10 -13.71 -6.63
CA CYS A 124 1.99 -14.97 -7.32
C CYS A 124 2.92 -15.00 -8.55
N GLU A 125 4.20 -14.66 -8.37
CA GLU A 125 5.16 -14.50 -9.46
C GLU A 125 5.51 -15.78 -10.18
N SER A 126 5.68 -16.77 -9.40
CA SER A 126 6.04 -18.06 -9.92
C SER A 126 4.87 -18.76 -10.56
N ASN A 127 3.88 -17.99 -10.90
CA ASN A 127 2.66 -18.42 -11.47
C ASN A 127 2.74 -19.34 -12.61
N LYS A 128 3.67 -20.10 -12.54
CA LYS A 128 3.55 -21.39 -13.08
C LYS A 128 2.66 -22.15 -12.10
N ALA A 129 1.39 -21.79 -12.12
CA ALA A 129 0.37 -22.70 -11.71
C ALA A 129 0.78 -24.02 -12.30
N THR A 130 0.91 -25.01 -11.49
CA THR A 130 1.16 -26.36 -12.00
C THR A 130 0.05 -26.65 -12.99
N GLU A 131 0.30 -27.46 -14.00
CA GLU A 131 -0.72 -27.86 -14.97
C GLU A 131 -1.99 -28.35 -14.28
N GLU A 132 -1.83 -28.87 -13.08
CA GLU A 132 -2.90 -29.36 -12.24
C GLU A 132 -3.75 -28.24 -11.67
N GLU A 133 -3.14 -27.15 -11.22
CA GLU A 133 -3.84 -25.96 -10.73
C GLU A 133 -4.59 -25.25 -11.86
N GLU A 134 -3.99 -25.17 -13.03
CA GLU A 134 -4.65 -24.61 -14.21
C GLU A 134 -5.86 -25.44 -14.61
N ARG A 135 -5.76 -26.75 -14.53
CA ARG A 135 -6.84 -27.65 -14.82
C ARG A 135 -7.99 -27.49 -13.85
N GLU A 136 -7.70 -27.39 -12.57
CA GLU A 136 -8.70 -27.14 -11.53
C GLU A 136 -9.42 -25.82 -11.75
N MET A 137 -8.70 -24.78 -12.07
CA MET A 137 -9.30 -23.50 -12.40
C MET A 137 -10.18 -23.54 -13.65
N GLU A 138 -9.74 -24.24 -14.68
CA GLU A 138 -10.52 -24.42 -15.89
C GLU A 138 -11.81 -25.21 -15.65
N GLU A 139 -11.75 -26.23 -14.80
CA GLU A 139 -12.94 -27.01 -14.42
C GLU A 139 -13.94 -26.16 -13.65
N ILE A 140 -13.46 -25.35 -12.71
CA ILE A 140 -14.32 -24.43 -11.95
C ILE A 140 -14.99 -23.43 -12.88
N LEU A 141 -14.23 -22.87 -13.82
CA LEU A 141 -14.75 -21.92 -14.80
C LEU A 141 -15.73 -22.59 -15.78
N LYS A 142 -15.50 -23.82 -16.15
CA LYS A 142 -16.41 -24.58 -17.01
C LYS A 142 -17.74 -24.86 -16.32
N ASP A 143 -17.70 -25.28 -15.07
CA ASP A 143 -18.91 -25.52 -14.28
C ASP A 143 -19.71 -24.24 -14.12
N PHE A 144 -19.02 -23.13 -13.90
CA PHE A 144 -19.65 -21.82 -13.78
C PHE A 144 -20.27 -21.36 -15.10
N ARG A 145 -19.60 -21.60 -16.22
CA ARG A 145 -20.12 -21.29 -17.56
C ARG A 145 -21.28 -22.21 -17.95
N GLY A 146 -21.18 -23.48 -17.59
CA GLY A 146 -22.24 -24.46 -17.83
C GLY A 146 -23.55 -24.08 -17.15
N ASP A 147 -23.47 -23.55 -15.94
CA ASP A 147 -24.65 -23.09 -15.22
C ASP A 147 -25.29 -21.84 -15.87
N ILE A 148 -24.50 -21.01 -16.50
CA ILE A 148 -24.98 -19.82 -17.21
C ILE A 148 -25.54 -20.21 -18.57
N ASP A 149 -24.85 -21.08 -19.29
CA ASP A 149 -25.24 -21.51 -20.64
C ASP A 149 -26.39 -22.51 -20.63
N GLY A 150 -26.64 -23.14 -19.50
CA GLY A 150 -27.74 -24.09 -19.30
C GLY A 150 -29.08 -23.45 -18.96
N LEU A 151 -29.11 -22.15 -18.97
CA LEU A 151 -30.36 -21.42 -18.71
C LEU A 151 -31.19 -21.28 -20.01
#